data_8479bff7d649d6b6b0668b8837d90801
#
_entry.id   8479bff7d649d6b6b0668b8837d90801
#
_cell.length_a   1.000
_cell.length_b   1.000
_cell.length_c   1.000
_cell.angle_alpha   90.00
_cell.angle_beta   90.00
_cell.angle_gamma   90.00
#
_symmetry.space_group_name_H-M   'P 1'
#
loop_
_entity.id
_entity.type
_entity.pdbx_description
1 polymer ?
#
loop_
_entity_poly.entity_id
_entity_poly.type
_entity_poly.pdbx_seq_one_letter_code
_entity_poly.pdbx_strand_id
1 'polypeptide(L)'
;EQSAILPPLKLQQNLPLKEMLATERFNRPPARYNEATLVKKLEELSIGRPSTYAPTISKIQERGYVVREDREGVQRNYQQFVLSGKKPQMIVKQTLTERIGVEKAKLFPTDVGKIIVDFLVTHFQNVFEYNFTANIEKQFDEIAQGNKEWTKMIDTFYQPFSKQVEDTLQTAERMKAERALGTDPKTGKPI
;
A
#
# COMPACT_ATOMS: atom_id res chain seq x y z
N GLU A 1 20.26 3.25 -23.45
CA GLU A 1 21.48 3.10 -22.60
C GLU A 1 22.67 3.05 -23.54
N GLN A 2 23.47 4.13 -23.57
CA GLN A 2 24.77 4.09 -24.24
C GLN A 2 25.71 3.29 -23.32
N SER A 3 26.05 2.08 -23.71
CA SER A 3 27.14 1.31 -23.09
C SER A 3 28.43 2.08 -23.33
N ALA A 4 28.88 2.83 -22.33
CA ALA A 4 30.18 3.48 -22.38
C ALA A 4 31.27 2.40 -22.44
N ILE A 5 31.94 2.27 -23.59
CA ILE A 5 33.09 1.39 -23.69
C ILE A 5 34.18 1.99 -22.80
N LEU A 6 34.56 1.24 -21.77
CA LEU A 6 35.63 1.65 -20.87
C LEU A 6 36.94 1.75 -21.69
N PRO A 7 37.72 2.82 -21.51
CA PRO A 7 39.02 2.95 -22.16
C PRO A 7 39.96 1.84 -21.61
N PRO A 8 40.96 1.42 -22.38
CA PRO A 8 41.93 0.43 -21.94
C PRO A 8 42.72 0.96 -20.74
N LEU A 9 42.54 0.33 -19.59
CA LEU A 9 43.24 0.69 -18.35
C LEU A 9 44.42 -0.25 -18.11
N LYS A 10 45.51 0.28 -17.54
CA LYS A 10 46.68 -0.52 -17.13
C LYS A 10 46.67 -0.74 -15.62
N LEU A 11 47.19 -1.90 -15.20
CA LEU A 11 47.36 -2.18 -13.79
C LEU A 11 48.22 -1.08 -13.11
N GLN A 12 47.82 -0.59 -11.96
CA GLN A 12 48.46 0.50 -11.23
C GLN A 12 48.52 1.87 -11.93
N GLN A 13 47.69 2.07 -12.94
CA GLN A 13 47.56 3.36 -13.59
C GLN A 13 46.91 4.37 -12.63
N ASN A 14 47.58 5.54 -12.45
CA ASN A 14 46.99 6.66 -11.73
C ASN A 14 45.87 7.32 -12.55
N LEU A 15 44.67 7.38 -11.99
CA LEU A 15 43.55 8.06 -12.58
C LEU A 15 43.29 9.38 -11.83
N PRO A 16 43.26 10.52 -12.55
CA PRO A 16 42.91 11.77 -11.92
C PRO A 16 41.43 11.80 -11.50
N LEU A 17 41.16 12.22 -10.27
CA LEU A 17 39.83 12.47 -9.82
C LEU A 17 39.20 13.61 -10.65
N LYS A 18 38.10 13.36 -11.33
CA LYS A 18 37.33 14.40 -12.02
C LYS A 18 36.35 15.06 -11.06
N GLU A 19 35.56 14.26 -10.42
CA GLU A 19 34.55 14.70 -9.48
C GLU A 19 34.10 13.53 -8.58
N MET A 20 33.76 13.82 -7.33
CA MET A 20 33.12 12.88 -6.41
C MET A 20 31.86 13.53 -5.83
N LEU A 21 30.74 12.81 -5.86
CA LEU A 21 29.46 13.27 -5.36
C LEU A 21 29.02 12.39 -4.19
N ALA A 22 28.68 13.02 -3.07
CA ALA A 22 27.98 12.39 -1.96
C ALA A 22 26.58 13.00 -1.86
N THR A 23 25.56 12.22 -2.17
CA THR A 23 24.18 12.69 -2.26
C THR A 23 23.33 12.03 -1.20
N GLU A 24 22.64 12.84 -0.40
CA GLU A 24 21.64 12.38 0.55
C GLU A 24 20.51 11.63 -0.19
N ARG A 25 20.16 10.47 0.34
CA ARG A 25 19.10 9.62 -0.21
C ARG A 25 18.13 9.23 0.90
N PHE A 26 16.89 9.02 0.52
CA PHE A 26 15.81 8.65 1.43
C PHE A 26 15.18 7.33 0.97
N ASN A 27 14.84 6.49 1.92
CA ASN A 27 14.06 5.30 1.62
C ASN A 27 12.68 5.69 1.08
N ARG A 28 12.26 5.01 0.04
CA ARG A 28 10.92 5.21 -0.53
C ARG A 28 9.96 4.19 0.08
N PRO A 29 8.76 4.62 0.48
CA PRO A 29 7.73 3.68 0.90
C PRO A 29 7.32 2.80 -0.30
N PRO A 30 6.70 1.64 -0.06
CA PRO A 30 6.09 0.84 -1.11
C PRO A 30 5.13 1.69 -1.96
N ALA A 31 5.13 1.45 -3.26
CA ALA A 31 4.23 2.17 -4.17
C ALA A 31 2.76 1.82 -3.87
N ARG A 32 1.87 2.81 -3.92
CA ARG A 32 0.44 2.58 -3.82
C ARG A 32 -0.07 1.78 -5.01
N TYR A 33 -1.13 1.03 -4.78
CA TYR A 33 -1.77 0.28 -5.85
C TYR A 33 -2.49 1.20 -6.83
N ASN A 34 -2.47 0.84 -8.09
CA ASN A 34 -3.49 1.18 -9.07
C ASN A 34 -4.34 -0.08 -9.31
N GLU A 35 -5.38 0.01 -10.13
CA GLU A 35 -6.28 -1.13 -10.38
C GLU A 35 -5.52 -2.36 -10.88
N ALA A 36 -4.61 -2.20 -11.85
CA ALA A 36 -3.84 -3.31 -12.41
C ALA A 36 -2.91 -3.98 -11.39
N THR A 37 -2.20 -3.18 -10.58
CA THR A 37 -1.29 -3.72 -9.56
C THR A 37 -2.06 -4.32 -8.38
N LEU A 38 -3.28 -3.84 -8.10
CA LEU A 38 -4.16 -4.46 -7.12
C LEU A 38 -4.67 -5.82 -7.61
N VAL A 39 -5.11 -5.93 -8.87
CA VAL A 39 -5.48 -7.21 -9.47
C VAL A 39 -4.33 -8.21 -9.37
N LYS A 40 -3.11 -7.81 -9.79
CA LYS A 40 -1.93 -8.65 -9.66
C LYS A 40 -1.71 -9.12 -8.21
N LYS A 41 -1.92 -8.24 -7.24
CA LYS A 41 -1.77 -8.61 -5.82
C LYS A 41 -2.83 -9.57 -5.33
N LEU A 42 -4.08 -9.43 -5.78
CA LEU A 42 -5.16 -10.37 -5.50
C LEU A 42 -4.85 -11.76 -6.09
N GLU A 43 -4.33 -11.81 -7.32
CA GLU A 43 -3.88 -13.06 -7.96
C GLU A 43 -2.76 -13.73 -7.18
N GLU A 44 -1.72 -12.99 -6.80
CA GLU A 44 -0.60 -13.49 -5.98
C GLU A 44 -1.06 -14.10 -4.65
N LEU A 45 -2.11 -13.54 -4.06
CA LEU A 45 -2.71 -13.98 -2.80
C LEU A 45 -3.81 -15.03 -2.99
N SER A 46 -4.13 -15.40 -4.24
CA SER A 46 -5.26 -16.28 -4.59
C SER A 46 -6.61 -15.79 -4.04
N ILE A 47 -6.81 -14.47 -3.95
CA ILE A 47 -8.03 -13.85 -3.47
C ILE A 47 -8.90 -13.49 -4.67
N GLY A 48 -10.03 -14.18 -4.83
CA GLY A 48 -10.96 -14.01 -5.94
C GLY A 48 -10.57 -14.76 -7.21
N ARG A 49 -11.24 -14.43 -8.31
CA ARG A 49 -11.06 -15.04 -9.63
C ARG A 49 -11.07 -13.93 -10.70
N PRO A 50 -10.60 -14.21 -11.93
CA PRO A 50 -10.59 -13.22 -13.00
C PRO A 50 -11.93 -12.50 -13.20
N SER A 51 -13.05 -13.23 -13.05
CA SER A 51 -14.40 -12.68 -13.18
C SER A 51 -14.81 -11.73 -12.04
N THR A 52 -14.17 -11.79 -10.89
CA THR A 52 -14.54 -11.01 -9.69
C THR A 52 -13.61 -9.83 -9.39
N TYR A 53 -12.41 -9.77 -9.97
CA TYR A 53 -11.46 -8.69 -9.66
C TYR A 53 -12.01 -7.31 -10.00
N ALA A 54 -12.39 -7.08 -11.25
CA ALA A 54 -12.88 -5.79 -11.70
C ALA A 54 -14.18 -5.37 -10.97
N PRO A 55 -15.21 -6.23 -10.84
CA PRO A 55 -16.41 -5.91 -10.07
C PRO A 55 -16.11 -5.53 -8.60
N THR A 56 -15.18 -6.23 -7.96
CA THR A 56 -14.80 -5.94 -6.57
C THR A 56 -14.13 -4.56 -6.44
N ILE A 57 -13.18 -4.25 -7.34
CA ILE A 57 -12.49 -2.96 -7.35
C ILE A 57 -13.47 -1.82 -7.64
N SER A 58 -14.41 -2.00 -8.58
CA SER A 58 -15.47 -1.02 -8.83
C SER A 58 -16.36 -0.83 -7.60
N LYS A 59 -16.73 -1.92 -6.92
CA LYS A 59 -17.63 -1.87 -5.76
C LYS A 59 -17.02 -1.12 -4.57
N ILE A 60 -15.75 -1.29 -4.27
CA ILE A 60 -15.10 -0.55 -3.18
C ILE A 60 -14.98 0.95 -3.49
N GLN A 61 -14.86 1.33 -4.77
CA GLN A 61 -14.87 2.73 -5.21
C GLN A 61 -16.30 3.31 -5.18
N GLU A 62 -17.30 2.60 -5.70
CA GLU A 62 -18.70 3.02 -5.65
C GLU A 62 -19.20 3.25 -4.21
N ARG A 63 -18.77 2.42 -3.27
CA ARG A 63 -19.11 2.56 -1.85
C ARG A 63 -18.30 3.64 -1.13
N GLY A 64 -17.37 4.29 -1.83
CA GLY A 64 -16.53 5.32 -1.26
C GLY A 64 -15.51 4.82 -0.22
N TYR A 65 -15.19 3.53 -0.20
CA TYR A 65 -14.16 2.99 0.69
C TYR A 65 -12.76 3.32 0.20
N VAL A 66 -12.63 3.46 -1.12
CA VAL A 66 -11.39 3.79 -1.82
C VAL A 66 -11.70 4.82 -2.90
N VAL A 67 -10.81 5.78 -3.08
CA VAL A 67 -10.87 6.76 -4.17
C VAL A 67 -9.65 6.61 -5.07
N ARG A 68 -9.84 6.87 -6.36
CA ARG A 68 -8.75 6.93 -7.34
C ARG A 68 -8.37 8.37 -7.59
N GLU A 69 -7.12 8.72 -7.30
CA GLU A 69 -6.63 10.11 -7.37
C GLU A 69 -5.26 10.20 -8.02
N ASP A 70 -5.01 11.40 -8.55
CA ASP A 70 -3.66 11.87 -8.88
C ASP A 70 -3.20 12.81 -7.77
N ARG A 71 -1.92 12.74 -7.39
CA ARG A 71 -1.29 13.66 -6.44
C ARG A 71 -0.05 14.25 -7.04
N GLU A 72 0.05 15.56 -7.00
CA GLU A 72 1.18 16.28 -7.58
C GLU A 72 2.49 16.11 -6.82
N GLY A 73 2.42 15.60 -5.60
CA GLY A 73 3.57 15.49 -4.71
C GLY A 73 3.96 16.84 -4.09
N VAL A 74 5.03 16.80 -3.31
CA VAL A 74 5.59 17.98 -2.64
C VAL A 74 7.07 18.12 -2.95
N GLN A 75 7.59 19.33 -2.88
CA GLN A 75 9.01 19.58 -3.01
C GLN A 75 9.71 19.22 -1.68
N ARG A 76 10.87 18.55 -1.80
CA ARG A 76 11.75 18.22 -0.70
C ARG A 76 13.17 18.63 -1.04
N ASN A 77 13.84 19.28 -0.10
CA ASN A 77 15.26 19.60 -0.21
C ASN A 77 16.10 18.40 0.24
N TYR A 78 17.24 18.21 -0.43
CA TYR A 78 18.26 17.24 -0.03
C TYR A 78 19.65 17.82 -0.21
N GLN A 79 20.62 17.27 0.53
CA GLN A 79 21.99 17.73 0.52
C GLN A 79 22.84 16.95 -0.47
N GLN A 80 23.72 17.66 -1.15
CA GLN A 80 24.76 17.06 -1.98
C GLN A 80 26.10 17.71 -1.68
N PHE A 81 27.12 16.90 -1.51
CA PHE A 81 28.50 17.34 -1.37
C PHE A 81 29.24 17.00 -2.64
N VAL A 82 29.91 17.99 -3.20
CA VAL A 82 30.68 17.89 -4.44
C VAL A 82 32.13 18.14 -4.15
N LEU A 83 33.00 17.16 -4.43
CA LEU A 83 34.44 17.32 -4.39
C LEU A 83 34.94 17.39 -5.84
N SER A 84 35.46 18.55 -6.23
CA SER A 84 36.09 18.73 -7.54
C SER A 84 37.53 18.19 -7.54
N GLY A 85 37.92 17.52 -8.61
CA GLY A 85 39.30 17.10 -8.84
C GLY A 85 40.26 18.24 -9.18
N LYS A 86 39.76 19.47 -9.38
CA LYS A 86 40.61 20.68 -9.65
C LYS A 86 41.21 21.20 -8.33
N LYS A 87 42.44 21.66 -8.38
CA LYS A 87 43.10 22.28 -7.22
C LYS A 87 42.73 23.77 -7.11
N PRO A 88 42.55 24.33 -5.92
CA PRO A 88 42.51 23.62 -4.63
C PRO A 88 41.25 22.73 -4.54
N GLN A 89 41.42 21.52 -4.01
CA GLN A 89 40.30 20.61 -3.77
C GLN A 89 39.44 21.16 -2.63
N MET A 90 38.20 21.51 -2.93
CA MET A 90 37.24 22.00 -1.93
C MET A 90 35.96 21.16 -2.02
N ILE A 91 35.44 20.84 -0.85
CA ILE A 91 34.10 20.23 -0.75
C ILE A 91 33.08 21.36 -0.73
N VAL A 92 32.22 21.37 -1.76
CA VAL A 92 31.10 22.31 -1.83
C VAL A 92 29.82 21.60 -1.42
N LYS A 93 29.16 22.13 -0.39
CA LYS A 93 27.84 21.70 0.02
C LYS A 93 26.79 22.48 -0.78
N GLN A 94 25.85 21.78 -1.39
CA GLN A 94 24.72 22.37 -2.09
C GLN A 94 23.41 21.71 -1.66
N THR A 95 22.36 22.51 -1.64
CA THR A 95 21.00 22.05 -1.39
C THR A 95 20.28 21.97 -2.74
N LEU A 96 19.79 20.80 -3.05
CA LEU A 96 19.01 20.51 -4.26
C LEU A 96 17.57 20.21 -3.87
N THR A 97 16.66 20.33 -4.82
CA THR A 97 15.25 20.07 -4.61
C THR A 97 14.79 18.92 -5.52
N GLU A 98 14.03 18.00 -4.95
CA GLU A 98 13.34 16.95 -5.70
C GLU A 98 11.83 17.00 -5.43
N ARG A 99 11.03 16.49 -6.35
CA ARG A 99 9.58 16.32 -6.17
C ARG A 99 9.32 14.90 -5.71
N ILE A 100 8.66 14.75 -4.57
CA ILE A 100 8.34 13.45 -3.95
C ILE A 100 6.84 13.25 -3.83
N GLY A 101 6.40 11.96 -3.75
CA GLY A 101 4.99 11.65 -3.54
C GLY A 101 4.10 11.96 -4.74
N VAL A 102 4.68 12.10 -5.94
CA VAL A 102 3.89 12.16 -7.18
C VAL A 102 3.23 10.82 -7.40
N GLU A 103 1.90 10.80 -7.44
CA GLU A 103 1.10 9.61 -7.67
C GLU A 103 0.17 9.85 -8.85
N LYS A 104 0.03 8.86 -9.73
CA LYS A 104 -0.85 8.94 -10.89
C LYS A 104 -1.80 7.75 -10.91
N ALA A 105 -3.11 8.02 -10.96
CA ALA A 105 -4.17 7.02 -11.00
C ALA A 105 -4.04 5.96 -9.88
N LYS A 106 -3.71 6.40 -8.65
CA LYS A 106 -3.52 5.51 -7.51
C LYS A 106 -4.78 5.43 -6.64
N LEU A 107 -4.90 4.30 -5.96
CA LEU A 107 -6.00 4.03 -5.03
C LEU A 107 -5.62 4.49 -3.62
N PHE A 108 -6.50 5.27 -3.01
CA PHE A 108 -6.35 5.79 -1.66
C PHE A 108 -7.54 5.36 -0.79
N PRO A 109 -7.30 4.74 0.37
CA PRO A 109 -8.38 4.46 1.30
C PRO A 109 -8.95 5.78 1.84
N THR A 110 -10.27 5.84 1.94
CA THR A 110 -10.98 6.94 2.62
C THR A 110 -11.01 6.71 4.12
N ASP A 111 -11.40 7.73 4.89
CA ASP A 111 -11.56 7.56 6.34
C ASP A 111 -12.70 6.59 6.66
N VAL A 112 -13.80 6.62 5.88
CA VAL A 112 -14.87 5.62 5.98
C VAL A 112 -14.35 4.22 5.70
N GLY A 113 -13.55 4.04 4.66
CA GLY A 113 -12.94 2.75 4.33
C GLY A 113 -12.06 2.22 5.47
N LYS A 114 -11.26 3.07 6.10
CA LYS A 114 -10.42 2.70 7.25
C LYS A 114 -11.26 2.23 8.44
N ILE A 115 -12.28 3.01 8.83
CA ILE A 115 -13.16 2.69 9.95
C ILE A 115 -13.84 1.33 9.74
N ILE A 116 -14.32 1.08 8.51
CA ILE A 116 -14.96 -0.21 8.18
C ILE A 116 -13.94 -1.34 8.29
N VAL A 117 -12.72 -1.17 7.78
CA VAL A 117 -11.67 -2.19 7.90
C VAL A 117 -11.33 -2.44 9.36
N ASP A 118 -11.13 -1.40 10.16
CA ASP A 118 -10.81 -1.51 11.58
C ASP A 118 -11.93 -2.24 12.35
N PHE A 119 -13.19 -1.92 12.09
CA PHE A 119 -14.34 -2.62 12.66
C PHE A 119 -14.35 -4.11 12.28
N LEU A 120 -14.19 -4.40 11.00
CA LEU A 120 -14.27 -5.77 10.49
C LEU A 120 -13.09 -6.62 10.95
N VAL A 121 -11.89 -6.06 11.02
CA VAL A 121 -10.71 -6.76 11.57
C VAL A 121 -10.89 -7.04 13.07
N THR A 122 -11.49 -6.11 13.81
CA THR A 122 -11.73 -6.28 15.25
C THR A 122 -12.77 -7.37 15.55
N HIS A 123 -13.87 -7.39 14.79
CA HIS A 123 -15.00 -8.25 15.10
C HIS A 123 -15.09 -9.53 14.25
N PHE A 124 -14.41 -9.57 13.09
CA PHE A 124 -14.49 -10.66 12.10
C PHE A 124 -13.11 -11.07 11.59
N GLN A 125 -12.11 -11.13 12.47
CA GLN A 125 -10.71 -11.39 12.11
C GLN A 125 -10.55 -12.60 11.20
N ASN A 126 -11.19 -13.74 11.52
CA ASN A 126 -11.07 -14.98 10.77
C ASN A 126 -11.49 -14.84 9.29
N VAL A 127 -12.51 -14.00 9.00
CA VAL A 127 -13.01 -13.73 7.64
C VAL A 127 -12.12 -12.74 6.90
N PHE A 128 -11.41 -11.88 7.67
CA PHE A 128 -10.53 -10.85 7.13
C PHE A 128 -9.08 -11.29 6.91
N GLU A 129 -8.73 -12.51 7.29
CA GLU A 129 -7.44 -13.08 6.95
C GLU A 129 -7.31 -13.32 5.43
N TYR A 130 -6.16 -12.97 4.87
CA TYR A 130 -5.92 -13.17 3.43
C TYR A 130 -6.11 -14.61 2.99
N ASN A 131 -5.73 -15.56 3.84
CA ASN A 131 -5.88 -16.98 3.55
C ASN A 131 -7.33 -17.46 3.56
N PHE A 132 -8.26 -16.75 4.20
CA PHE A 132 -9.65 -17.17 4.28
C PHE A 132 -10.27 -17.29 2.89
N THR A 133 -10.21 -16.22 2.09
CA THR A 133 -10.78 -16.21 0.74
C THR A 133 -10.11 -17.24 -0.16
N ALA A 134 -8.78 -17.36 -0.10
CA ALA A 134 -8.04 -18.36 -0.86
C ALA A 134 -8.47 -19.79 -0.51
N ASN A 135 -8.68 -20.08 0.78
CA ASN A 135 -9.15 -21.39 1.25
C ASN A 135 -10.59 -21.68 0.81
N ILE A 136 -11.48 -20.69 0.85
CA ILE A 136 -12.87 -20.82 0.38
C ILE A 136 -12.88 -21.09 -1.13
N GLU A 137 -12.12 -20.37 -1.91
CA GLU A 137 -11.99 -20.57 -3.35
C GLU A 137 -11.50 -21.97 -3.69
N LYS A 138 -10.51 -22.48 -2.97
CA LYS A 138 -10.03 -23.85 -3.11
C LYS A 138 -11.13 -24.88 -2.78
N GLN A 139 -11.91 -24.65 -1.75
CA GLN A 139 -13.03 -25.53 -1.39
C GLN A 139 -14.11 -25.53 -2.47
N PHE A 140 -14.37 -24.40 -3.13
CA PHE A 140 -15.28 -24.34 -4.29
C PHE A 140 -14.75 -25.15 -5.48
N ASP A 141 -13.45 -25.11 -5.74
CA ASP A 141 -12.83 -25.96 -6.77
C ASP A 141 -12.99 -27.46 -6.44
N GLU A 142 -12.83 -27.85 -5.16
CA GLU A 142 -13.06 -29.24 -4.70
C GLU A 142 -14.52 -29.66 -4.87
N ILE A 143 -15.46 -28.76 -4.59
CA ILE A 143 -16.90 -29.00 -4.79
C ILE A 143 -17.21 -29.16 -6.28
N ALA A 144 -16.67 -28.29 -7.14
CA ALA A 144 -16.86 -28.36 -8.59
C ALA A 144 -16.33 -29.67 -9.18
N GLN A 145 -15.30 -30.26 -8.58
CA GLN A 145 -14.74 -31.57 -8.96
C GLN A 145 -15.51 -32.77 -8.35
N GLY A 146 -16.52 -32.52 -7.52
CA GLY A 146 -17.29 -33.55 -6.85
C GLY A 146 -16.58 -34.20 -5.64
N ASN A 147 -15.45 -33.64 -5.20
CA ASN A 147 -14.64 -34.16 -4.10
C ASN A 147 -15.09 -33.68 -2.71
N LYS A 148 -16.02 -32.72 -2.66
CA LYS A 148 -16.51 -32.12 -1.40
C LYS A 148 -18.00 -31.80 -1.49
N GLU A 149 -18.71 -32.02 -0.39
CA GLU A 149 -20.12 -31.69 -0.25
C GLU A 149 -20.30 -30.21 0.13
N TRP A 150 -20.99 -29.44 -0.72
CA TRP A 150 -21.16 -28.00 -0.53
C TRP A 150 -22.00 -27.64 0.69
N THR A 151 -23.01 -28.45 1.03
CA THR A 151 -23.89 -28.23 2.21
C THR A 151 -23.10 -28.27 3.51
N LYS A 152 -22.21 -29.26 3.67
CA LYS A 152 -21.34 -29.34 4.85
C LYS A 152 -20.34 -28.20 4.94
N MET A 153 -19.81 -27.78 3.81
CA MET A 153 -18.87 -26.65 3.76
C MET A 153 -19.56 -25.37 4.22
N ILE A 154 -20.75 -25.10 3.72
CA ILE A 154 -21.54 -23.91 4.10
C ILE A 154 -21.95 -23.98 5.57
N ASP A 155 -22.45 -25.11 6.04
CA ASP A 155 -22.84 -25.25 7.43
C ASP A 155 -21.68 -25.04 8.41
N THR A 156 -20.52 -25.61 8.12
CA THR A 156 -19.30 -25.42 8.90
C THR A 156 -18.88 -23.96 9.00
N PHE A 157 -19.06 -23.18 7.94
CA PHE A 157 -18.78 -21.74 7.94
C PHE A 157 -19.90 -20.95 8.63
N TYR A 158 -21.15 -21.24 8.32
CA TYR A 158 -22.29 -20.42 8.69
C TYR A 158 -22.58 -20.45 10.21
N GLN A 159 -22.49 -21.60 10.84
CA GLN A 159 -22.79 -21.73 12.26
C GLN A 159 -21.95 -20.80 13.16
N PRO A 160 -20.61 -20.81 13.12
CA PRO A 160 -19.80 -19.89 13.91
C PRO A 160 -19.94 -18.45 13.46
N PHE A 161 -20.11 -18.21 12.16
CA PHE A 161 -20.24 -16.85 11.61
C PHE A 161 -21.57 -16.20 12.02
N SER A 162 -22.70 -16.91 11.95
CA SER A 162 -24.00 -16.40 12.38
C SER A 162 -24.00 -16.01 13.87
N LYS A 163 -23.42 -16.86 14.71
CA LYS A 163 -23.26 -16.56 16.13
C LYS A 163 -22.40 -15.31 16.34
N GLN A 164 -21.30 -15.20 15.65
CA GLN A 164 -20.41 -14.02 15.74
C GLN A 164 -21.12 -12.73 15.30
N VAL A 165 -21.98 -12.81 14.28
CA VAL A 165 -22.80 -11.65 13.85
C VAL A 165 -23.78 -11.25 14.95
N GLU A 166 -24.49 -12.21 15.55
CA GLU A 166 -25.44 -11.96 16.64
C GLU A 166 -24.74 -11.34 17.86
N ASP A 167 -23.61 -11.91 18.29
CA ASP A 167 -22.82 -11.39 19.41
C ASP A 167 -22.32 -9.97 19.12
N THR A 168 -21.84 -9.72 17.89
CA THR A 168 -21.36 -8.40 17.48
C THR A 168 -22.48 -7.37 17.45
N LEU A 169 -23.68 -7.72 16.98
CA LEU A 169 -24.84 -6.82 16.99
C LEU A 169 -25.25 -6.39 18.39
N GLN A 170 -25.04 -7.24 19.39
CA GLN A 170 -25.37 -6.94 20.78
C GLN A 170 -24.28 -6.18 21.52
N THR A 171 -23.01 -6.43 21.18
CA THR A 171 -21.85 -5.96 21.96
C THR A 171 -21.07 -4.82 21.31
N ALA A 172 -21.13 -4.69 19.98
CA ALA A 172 -20.34 -3.69 19.27
C ALA A 172 -20.84 -2.27 19.54
N GLU A 173 -19.94 -1.43 20.01
CA GLU A 173 -20.20 0.01 20.09
C GLU A 173 -20.27 0.63 18.69
N ARG A 174 -21.15 1.62 18.53
CA ARG A 174 -21.23 2.37 17.28
C ARG A 174 -19.95 3.16 17.05
N MET A 175 -19.14 2.72 16.08
CA MET A 175 -17.94 3.46 15.70
C MET A 175 -18.34 4.81 15.10
N LYS A 176 -17.83 5.89 15.69
CA LYS A 176 -18.02 7.25 15.18
C LYS A 176 -16.77 7.63 14.40
N ALA A 177 -16.97 8.18 13.20
CA ALA A 177 -15.91 8.81 12.42
C ALA A 177 -15.59 10.20 13.02
N GLU A 178 -15.12 10.26 14.25
CA GLU A 178 -14.70 11.50 14.88
C GLU A 178 -13.24 11.76 14.51
N ARG A 179 -13.03 12.68 13.59
CA ARG A 179 -11.71 13.24 13.33
C ARG A 179 -11.57 14.47 14.22
N ALA A 180 -10.87 14.33 15.34
CA ALA A 180 -10.48 15.46 16.14
C ALA A 180 -9.59 16.39 15.29
N LEU A 181 -10.10 17.51 14.86
CA LEU A 181 -9.37 18.55 14.12
C LEU A 181 -8.44 19.36 15.03
N GLY A 182 -8.61 19.22 16.34
CA GLY A 182 -7.85 19.92 17.37
C GLY A 182 -8.67 20.10 18.64
N THR A 183 -8.19 20.95 19.52
CA THR A 183 -8.87 21.32 20.75
C THR A 183 -9.27 22.80 20.66
N ASP A 184 -10.52 23.12 20.91
CA ASP A 184 -10.98 24.51 21.00
C ASP A 184 -10.21 25.23 22.11
N PRO A 185 -9.45 26.29 21.78
CA PRO A 185 -8.62 26.97 22.77
C PRO A 185 -9.43 27.70 23.88
N LYS A 186 -10.74 27.90 23.69
CA LYS A 186 -11.61 28.54 24.67
C LYS A 186 -12.33 27.56 25.58
N THR A 187 -12.73 26.41 25.07
CA THR A 187 -13.57 25.45 25.79
C THR A 187 -12.80 24.18 26.19
N GLY A 188 -11.62 23.92 25.64
CA GLY A 188 -10.85 22.73 25.85
C GLY A 188 -11.48 21.46 25.29
N LYS A 189 -12.56 21.55 24.52
CA LYS A 189 -13.24 20.43 23.91
C LYS A 189 -12.62 20.06 22.55
N PRO A 190 -12.62 18.79 22.17
CA PRO A 190 -12.22 18.42 20.83
C PRO A 190 -13.15 19.03 19.78
N ILE A 191 -12.55 19.54 18.69
CA ILE A 191 -13.23 20.09 17.52
C ILE A 191 -13.12 19.07 16.38
#